data_ce462d58fee732cbd581852b26e7c236
#
_entry.id   ce462d58fee732cbd581852b26e7c236
#
_cell.length_a   1.000
_cell.length_b   1.000
_cell.length_c   1.000
_cell.angle_alpha   90.00
_cell.angle_beta   90.00
_cell.angle_gamma   90.00
#
_symmetry.space_group_name_H-M   'P 1'
#
loop_
_entity.id
_entity.type
_entity.pdbx_description
1 polymer ?
#
loop_
_entity_poly.entity_id
_entity_poly.type
_entity_poly.pdbx_seq_one_letter_code
_entity_poly.pdbx_strand_id
1 'polypeptide(L)'
;LDWTSPAVAAWNRIGPVEWPTTRLFHDAGFRDAFRAAHPDPVAKPGWTWTPRPEPRDVMDRIDLVLASPLETSPPARASADVTPSKASWRVVEAQVAGEKGPMTDRVIEPWPSDHRAVRVVFERAHAR
;
A
#
# COMPACT_ATOMS: atom_id res chain seq x y z
N LEU A 1 0.76 6.11 6.91
CA LEU A 1 0.50 6.32 5.48
C LEU A 1 1.33 7.50 4.98
N ASP A 2 1.69 7.48 3.70
CA ASP A 2 2.71 8.38 3.14
C ASP A 2 2.39 9.86 3.30
N TRP A 3 1.12 10.24 3.17
CA TRP A 3 0.65 11.62 3.30
C TRP A 3 0.85 12.28 4.68
N THR A 4 1.13 11.50 5.70
CA THR A 4 1.53 12.05 7.00
C THR A 4 3.04 12.34 7.08
N SER A 5 3.82 11.88 6.10
CA SER A 5 5.24 12.17 6.00
C SER A 5 5.47 13.61 5.53
N PRO A 6 6.23 14.44 6.26
CA PRO A 6 6.54 15.80 5.82
C PRO A 6 7.25 15.84 4.46
N ALA A 7 8.09 14.85 4.15
CA ALA A 7 8.80 14.77 2.88
C ALA A 7 7.83 14.51 1.71
N VAL A 8 6.87 13.61 1.89
CA VAL A 8 5.83 13.33 0.87
C VAL A 8 4.91 14.53 0.71
N ALA A 9 4.50 15.15 1.81
CA ALA A 9 3.66 16.34 1.79
C ALA A 9 4.33 17.51 1.04
N ALA A 10 5.65 17.65 1.15
CA ALA A 10 6.40 18.67 0.43
C ALA A 10 6.36 18.46 -1.09
N TRP A 11 6.35 17.22 -1.57
CA TRP A 11 6.18 16.96 -3.02
C TRP A 11 4.82 17.42 -3.54
N ASN A 12 3.80 17.18 -2.74
CA ASN A 12 2.41 17.47 -3.10
C ASN A 12 2.00 18.91 -2.84
N ARG A 13 2.93 19.73 -2.32
CA ARG A 13 2.72 21.16 -2.04
C ARG A 13 1.55 21.47 -1.10
N ILE A 14 1.12 20.46 -0.35
CA ILE A 14 0.15 20.57 0.73
C ILE A 14 0.81 20.07 2.02
N GLY A 15 0.31 20.48 3.16
CA GLY A 15 0.83 19.98 4.44
C GLY A 15 0.56 18.49 4.62
N PRO A 16 1.14 17.88 5.66
CA PRO A 16 0.80 16.51 6.02
C PRO A 16 -0.70 16.33 6.21
N VAL A 17 -1.25 15.30 5.57
CA VAL A 17 -2.69 15.01 5.60
C VAL A 17 -2.91 13.61 6.16
N GLU A 18 -3.79 13.51 7.13
CA GLU A 18 -4.30 12.24 7.61
C GLU A 18 -5.67 11.98 6.99
N TRP A 19 -5.70 11.09 6.01
CA TRP A 19 -6.93 10.72 5.34
C TRP A 19 -7.80 9.85 6.25
N PRO A 20 -9.05 10.25 6.54
CA PRO A 20 -9.92 9.51 7.47
C PRO A 20 -10.12 8.05 7.07
N THR A 21 -10.28 7.77 5.77
CA THR A 21 -10.49 6.41 5.27
C THR A 21 -9.30 5.51 5.57
N THR A 22 -8.08 5.95 5.27
CA THR A 22 -6.88 5.16 5.52
C THR A 22 -6.59 5.01 7.01
N ARG A 23 -6.95 5.99 7.81
CA ARG A 23 -6.89 5.91 9.26
C ARG A 23 -7.82 4.83 9.80
N LEU A 24 -9.08 4.79 9.35
CA LEU A 24 -10.03 3.76 9.78
C LEU A 24 -9.52 2.34 9.50
N PHE A 25 -8.92 2.11 8.33
CA PHE A 25 -8.29 0.82 8.04
C PHE A 25 -7.12 0.52 8.97
N HIS A 26 -6.26 1.50 9.21
CA HIS A 26 -5.13 1.35 10.11
C HIS A 26 -5.59 1.03 11.55
N ASP A 27 -6.59 1.74 12.05
CA ASP A 27 -7.16 1.56 13.39
C ASP A 27 -7.86 0.19 13.52
N ALA A 28 -8.45 -0.30 12.43
CA ALA A 28 -8.95 -1.66 12.32
C ALA A 28 -7.83 -2.72 12.19
N GLY A 29 -6.58 -2.30 12.22
CA GLY A 29 -5.42 -3.17 12.20
C GLY A 29 -4.90 -3.53 10.81
N PHE A 30 -5.50 -3.05 9.72
CA PHE A 30 -4.96 -3.27 8.39
C PHE A 30 -3.57 -2.67 8.24
N ARG A 31 -2.74 -3.32 7.45
CA ARG A 31 -1.38 -2.87 7.13
C ARG A 31 -1.23 -2.64 5.64
N ASP A 32 -0.56 -1.56 5.30
CA ASP A 32 -0.16 -1.26 3.92
C ASP A 32 0.93 -2.24 3.49
N ALA A 33 0.57 -3.13 2.57
CA ALA A 33 1.47 -4.19 2.13
C ALA A 33 2.67 -3.66 1.32
N PHE A 34 2.48 -2.58 0.57
CA PHE A 34 3.59 -1.96 -0.15
C PHE A 34 4.59 -1.33 0.83
N ARG A 35 4.12 -0.64 1.87
CA ARG A 35 4.98 -0.06 2.91
C ARG A 35 5.60 -1.10 3.84
N ALA A 36 4.98 -2.27 3.99
CA ALA A 36 5.60 -3.38 4.70
C ALA A 36 6.87 -3.88 3.98
N ALA A 37 6.89 -3.86 2.64
CA ALA A 37 8.07 -4.20 1.84
C ALA A 37 9.02 -3.02 1.65
N HIS A 38 8.51 -1.81 1.57
CA HIS A 38 9.25 -0.57 1.27
C HIS A 38 8.92 0.50 2.31
N PRO A 39 9.52 0.47 3.51
CA PRO A 39 9.13 1.35 4.61
C PRO A 39 9.47 2.83 4.39
N ASP A 40 10.46 3.13 3.55
CA ASP A 40 10.86 4.50 3.24
C ASP A 40 10.09 5.05 2.04
N PRO A 41 9.16 6.00 2.24
CA PRO A 41 8.36 6.56 1.16
C PRO A 41 9.16 7.51 0.25
N VAL A 42 10.33 7.96 0.66
CA VAL A 42 11.21 8.81 -0.16
C VAL A 42 12.05 7.95 -1.10
N ALA A 43 12.66 6.90 -0.58
CA ALA A 43 13.47 5.99 -1.38
C ALA A 43 12.63 5.17 -2.37
N LYS A 44 11.40 4.80 -1.97
CA LYS A 44 10.47 4.03 -2.80
C LYS A 44 9.07 4.63 -2.72
N PRO A 45 8.76 5.68 -3.47
CA PRO A 45 7.46 6.35 -3.40
C PRO A 45 6.28 5.45 -3.74
N GLY A 46 6.43 4.60 -4.75
CA GLY A 46 5.38 3.68 -5.17
C GLY A 46 4.24 4.38 -5.90
N TRP A 47 4.54 5.43 -6.65
CA TRP A 47 3.55 6.23 -7.36
C TRP A 47 2.67 5.40 -8.29
N THR A 48 1.36 5.52 -8.09
CA THR A 48 0.35 4.87 -8.92
C THR A 48 -0.48 5.87 -9.73
N TRP A 49 -0.43 7.13 -9.37
CA TRP A 49 -1.05 8.26 -10.04
C TRP A 49 -0.05 9.42 -10.14
N THR A 50 0.13 10.14 -11.20
CA THR A 50 -0.33 9.92 -12.58
C THR A 50 0.85 9.37 -13.37
N PRO A 51 0.68 8.34 -14.21
CA PRO A 51 1.80 7.72 -14.91
C PRO A 51 2.40 8.64 -15.99
N ARG A 52 1.65 9.64 -16.44
CA ARG A 52 2.07 10.62 -17.46
C ARG A 52 1.86 12.02 -16.92
N PRO A 53 2.67 12.45 -15.93
CA PRO A 53 2.45 13.75 -15.30
C PRO A 53 2.71 14.88 -16.29
N GLU A 54 1.74 15.78 -16.39
CA GLU A 54 1.98 17.11 -16.91
C GLU A 54 2.84 17.92 -15.92
N PRO A 55 3.51 19.02 -16.33
CA PRO A 55 4.45 19.71 -15.45
C PRO A 55 3.90 20.22 -14.12
N ARG A 56 2.61 20.24 -13.93
CA ARG A 56 1.93 20.66 -12.70
C ARG A 56 1.27 19.54 -11.94
N ASP A 57 1.29 18.32 -12.48
CA ASP A 57 0.67 17.18 -11.85
C ASP A 57 1.45 16.72 -10.64
N VAL A 58 0.71 16.17 -9.70
CA VAL A 58 1.25 15.56 -8.50
C VAL A 58 1.32 14.05 -8.71
N MET A 59 2.46 13.49 -8.42
CA MET A 59 2.63 12.03 -8.47
C MET A 59 2.29 11.45 -7.10
N ASP A 60 1.23 10.67 -7.05
CA ASP A 60 0.70 10.12 -5.81
C ASP A 60 0.67 8.59 -5.79
N ARG A 61 0.69 8.05 -4.58
CA ARG A 61 0.36 6.67 -4.32
C ARG A 61 -1.02 6.59 -3.71
N ILE A 62 -2.02 6.34 -4.54
CA ILE A 62 -3.43 6.30 -4.14
C ILE A 62 -4.05 4.90 -4.27
N ASP A 63 -3.43 4.02 -5.04
CA ASP A 63 -3.84 2.63 -5.16
C ASP A 63 -3.10 1.81 -4.10
N LEU A 64 -3.83 1.20 -3.19
CA LEU A 64 -3.28 0.56 -1.99
C LEU A 64 -3.69 -0.91 -1.92
N VAL A 65 -2.77 -1.74 -1.49
CA VAL A 65 -3.06 -3.11 -1.06
C VAL A 65 -2.97 -3.14 0.45
N LEU A 66 -4.12 -3.23 1.10
CA LEU A 66 -4.24 -3.28 2.55
C LEU A 66 -4.46 -4.73 2.99
N ALA A 67 -3.53 -5.27 3.75
CA ALA A 67 -3.66 -6.59 4.33
C ALA A 67 -4.29 -6.48 5.73
N SER A 68 -5.35 -7.25 5.96
CA SER A 68 -5.90 -7.35 7.32
C SER A 68 -4.87 -8.00 8.23
N PRO A 69 -4.84 -7.64 9.51
CA PRO A 69 -4.02 -8.37 10.46
C PRO A 69 -4.54 -9.79 10.49
N LEU A 70 -3.68 -10.71 10.13
CA LEU A 70 -3.94 -12.10 10.38
C LEU A 70 -3.66 -12.33 11.86
N GLU A 71 -4.72 -12.27 12.60
CA GLU A 71 -4.86 -12.84 13.92
C GLU A 71 -3.84 -12.45 15.00
N THR A 72 -4.18 -11.41 15.72
CA THR A 72 -3.82 -11.37 17.13
C THR A 72 -5.00 -11.04 18.05
N SER A 73 -6.18 -10.74 17.49
CA SER A 73 -7.36 -10.50 18.34
C SER A 73 -8.63 -10.81 17.57
N PRO A 74 -9.55 -11.57 18.14
CA PRO A 74 -10.88 -11.72 17.56
C PRO A 74 -11.53 -10.34 17.49
N PRO A 75 -12.29 -10.01 16.44
CA PRO A 75 -13.08 -8.79 16.42
C PRO A 75 -14.01 -8.80 17.64
N ALA A 76 -14.18 -7.66 18.28
CA ALA A 76 -14.94 -7.52 19.51
C ALA A 76 -16.41 -8.03 19.45
N ARG A 77 -16.83 -8.62 18.34
CA ARG A 77 -18.13 -9.24 18.08
C ARG A 77 -18.05 -10.55 17.29
N ALA A 78 -16.94 -11.27 17.33
CA ALA A 78 -16.93 -12.62 16.77
C ALA A 78 -17.70 -13.56 17.71
N SER A 79 -18.65 -14.30 17.18
CA SER A 79 -19.31 -15.39 17.90
C SER A 79 -18.25 -16.40 18.37
N ALA A 80 -18.45 -17.00 19.53
CA ALA A 80 -17.50 -17.83 20.27
C ALA A 80 -17.02 -19.11 19.54
N ASP A 81 -17.40 -19.32 18.27
CA ASP A 81 -17.17 -20.56 17.54
C ASP A 81 -16.10 -20.47 16.44
N VAL A 82 -15.45 -19.32 16.28
CA VAL A 82 -14.35 -19.18 15.31
C VAL A 82 -13.03 -19.40 16.02
N THR A 83 -12.49 -20.59 15.93
CA THR A 83 -11.12 -20.87 16.36
C THR A 83 -10.16 -20.01 15.50
N PRO A 84 -9.36 -19.10 16.10
CA PRO A 84 -8.44 -18.30 15.33
C PRO A 84 -7.44 -19.20 14.58
N SER A 85 -7.40 -19.05 13.26
CA SER A 85 -6.37 -19.72 12.48
C SER A 85 -5.01 -19.08 12.79
N LYS A 86 -4.02 -19.85 13.20
CA LYS A 86 -2.65 -19.38 13.48
C LYS A 86 -1.86 -19.02 12.20
N ALA A 87 -2.55 -18.78 11.10
CA ALA A 87 -1.90 -18.42 9.86
C ALA A 87 -1.57 -16.92 9.86
N SER A 88 -0.31 -16.57 9.78
CA SER A 88 0.15 -15.22 9.50
C SER A 88 0.62 -15.11 8.05
N TRP A 89 0.50 -13.92 7.48
CA TRP A 89 1.03 -13.63 6.15
C TRP A 89 2.25 -12.72 6.27
N ARG A 90 3.20 -12.93 5.39
CA ARG A 90 4.33 -12.05 5.23
C ARG A 90 4.32 -11.50 3.81
N VAL A 91 4.54 -10.21 3.67
CA VAL A 91 4.81 -9.62 2.36
C VAL A 91 6.22 -10.02 1.95
N VAL A 92 6.36 -10.69 0.82
CA VAL A 92 7.66 -11.11 0.26
C VAL A 92 8.09 -10.23 -0.90
N GLU A 93 7.14 -9.62 -1.59
CA GLU A 93 7.41 -8.73 -2.70
C GLU A 93 6.28 -7.72 -2.85
N ALA A 94 6.62 -6.48 -3.16
CA ALA A 94 5.67 -5.46 -3.59
C ALA A 94 6.26 -4.65 -4.74
N GLN A 95 5.49 -4.46 -5.80
CA GLN A 95 5.92 -3.82 -7.03
C GLN A 95 4.86 -2.86 -7.55
N VAL A 96 5.32 -1.82 -8.24
CA VAL A 96 4.47 -0.99 -9.11
C VAL A 96 4.58 -1.53 -10.53
N ALA A 97 3.44 -1.86 -11.14
CA ALA A 97 3.35 -2.33 -12.51
C ALA A 97 2.61 -1.29 -13.38
N GLY A 98 3.08 -1.05 -14.57
CA GLY A 98 2.48 -0.07 -15.47
C GLY A 98 3.30 0.13 -16.74
N GLU A 99 3.09 1.27 -17.37
CA GLU A 99 3.87 1.72 -18.51
C GLU A 99 5.34 1.95 -18.14
N LYS A 100 6.20 2.04 -19.16
CA LYS A 100 7.61 2.40 -18.95
C LYS A 100 7.75 3.82 -18.42
N GLY A 101 8.28 3.95 -17.22
CA GLY A 101 8.48 5.25 -16.60
C GLY A 101 9.25 5.19 -15.28
N PRO A 102 9.49 6.35 -14.66
CA PRO A 102 10.16 6.40 -13.37
C PRO A 102 9.40 5.60 -12.31
N MET A 103 10.12 4.85 -11.49
CA MET A 103 9.58 4.07 -10.38
C MET A 103 8.59 2.95 -10.78
N THR A 104 8.52 2.59 -12.06
CA THR A 104 7.83 1.39 -12.53
C THR A 104 8.75 0.19 -12.38
N ASP A 105 8.38 -0.77 -11.55
CA ASP A 105 9.16 -1.98 -11.29
C ASP A 105 8.92 -3.04 -12.38
N ARG A 106 7.67 -3.13 -12.85
CA ARG A 106 7.26 -4.08 -13.86
C ARG A 106 6.59 -3.36 -15.02
N VAL A 107 7.30 -3.29 -16.12
CA VAL A 107 6.79 -2.67 -17.35
C VAL A 107 5.86 -3.63 -18.06
N ILE A 108 4.67 -3.14 -18.43
CA ILE A 108 3.65 -3.84 -19.21
C ILE A 108 3.20 -2.89 -20.31
N GLU A 109 3.38 -3.30 -21.56
CA GLU A 109 3.00 -2.47 -22.71
C GLU A 109 2.18 -3.30 -23.72
N PRO A 110 1.09 -2.73 -24.27
CA PRO A 110 0.52 -1.44 -23.92
C PRO A 110 -0.14 -1.43 -22.53
N TRP A 111 0.02 -0.32 -21.80
CA TRP A 111 -0.64 -0.13 -20.51
C TRP A 111 -2.00 0.54 -20.70
N PRO A 112 -3.11 -0.07 -20.27
CA PRO A 112 -4.46 0.37 -20.63
C PRO A 112 -5.08 1.38 -19.67
N SER A 113 -4.38 1.83 -18.65
CA SER A 113 -4.93 2.67 -17.57
C SER A 113 -4.13 3.95 -17.40
N ASP A 114 -4.77 4.96 -16.82
CA ASP A 114 -4.16 6.18 -16.29
C ASP A 114 -3.65 6.03 -14.84
N HIS A 115 -3.89 4.87 -14.23
CA HIS A 115 -3.24 4.44 -13.00
C HIS A 115 -2.24 3.32 -13.26
N ARG A 116 -1.20 3.24 -12.43
CA ARG A 116 -0.37 2.05 -12.29
C ARG A 116 -0.99 1.09 -11.29
N ALA A 117 -0.71 -0.18 -11.43
CA ALA A 117 -1.15 -1.21 -10.50
C ALA A 117 -0.12 -1.44 -9.39
N VAL A 118 -0.58 -1.82 -8.22
CA VAL A 118 0.25 -2.37 -7.15
C VAL A 118 0.10 -3.88 -7.14
N ARG A 119 1.22 -4.59 -7.30
CA ARG A 119 1.30 -6.04 -7.17
C ARG A 119 1.97 -6.37 -5.85
N VAL A 120 1.36 -7.25 -5.06
CA VAL A 120 1.95 -7.75 -3.81
C VAL A 120 1.91 -9.27 -3.80
N VAL A 121 2.99 -9.87 -3.37
CA VAL A 121 3.10 -11.30 -3.13
C VAL A 121 3.15 -11.54 -1.63
N PHE A 122 2.26 -12.38 -1.16
CA PHE A 122 2.21 -12.81 0.23
C PHE A 122 2.67 -14.26 0.33
N GLU A 123 3.39 -14.56 1.38
CA GLU A 123 3.72 -15.90 1.80
C GLU A 123 2.98 -16.21 3.10
N ARG A 124 2.35 -17.37 3.15
CA ARG A 124 1.71 -17.83 4.39
C ARG A 124 2.78 -18.34 5.35
N ALA A 125 2.87 -17.72 6.52
CA ALA A 125 3.71 -18.26 7.58
C ALA A 125 3.01 -19.48 8.19
N HIS A 126 3.71 -20.61 8.19
CA HIS A 126 3.25 -21.78 8.92
C HIS A 126 3.69 -21.63 10.38
N ALA A 127 2.77 -21.81 11.31
CA ALA A 127 3.14 -21.96 12.71
C ALA A 127 4.04 -23.21 12.84
N ARG A 128 5.23 -23.03 13.38
CA ARG A 128 6.08 -24.14 13.79
C ARG A 128 5.57 -24.74 15.09
#